data_4b2d26a8dc5d36962f90b8d07688b952
#
_entry.id   4b2d26a8dc5d36962f90b8d07688b952
#
_cell.length_a   1.000
_cell.length_b   1.000
_cell.length_c   1.000
_cell.angle_alpha   90.00
_cell.angle_beta   90.00
_cell.angle_gamma   90.00
#
_symmetry.space_group_name_H-M   'P 1'
#
loop_
_entity.id
_entity.type
_entity.pdbx_description
1 polymer ?
#
loop_
_entity_poly.entity_id
_entity_poly.type
_entity_poly.pdbx_seq_one_letter_code
_entity_poly.pdbx_strand_id
1 'polypeptide(L)'
;MEFVLLLTGCVAFPFLHCTSLYVVSRLLPGRSKGVYYAISTRLVSLLQATCASCVGLRVVLKCNNIMKDRFLSVNYYAWFAVSYFYYDLGAMFLECYHSYPNDDIIKSCQRLFSKKWLIVLHHVFLPMFGFPLVVFYRRGLGDFFVGCIYLAEMSTPFLSVHAMLRK
;
A
#
# COMPACT_ATOMS: atom_id res chain seq x y z
N MET A 1 -4.13 -21.66 -3.22
CA MET A 1 -4.11 -20.49 -4.13
C MET A 1 -3.91 -19.18 -3.36
N GLU A 2 -4.61 -18.98 -2.27
CA GLU A 2 -4.55 -17.74 -1.44
C GLU A 2 -3.16 -17.46 -0.87
N PHE A 3 -2.51 -18.46 -0.28
CA PHE A 3 -1.15 -18.32 0.23
C PHE A 3 -0.11 -17.98 -0.86
N VAL A 4 -0.33 -18.45 -2.09
CA VAL A 4 0.50 -18.07 -3.23
C VAL A 4 0.38 -16.58 -3.55
N LEU A 5 -0.83 -16.00 -3.43
CA LEU A 5 -1.04 -14.56 -3.63
C LEU A 5 -0.31 -13.72 -2.57
N LEU A 6 -0.33 -14.15 -1.31
CA LEU A 6 0.46 -13.51 -0.25
C LEU A 6 1.96 -13.52 -0.58
N LEU A 7 2.51 -14.69 -0.92
CA LEU A 7 3.93 -14.83 -1.29
C LEU A 7 4.27 -14.00 -2.53
N THR A 8 3.38 -13.99 -3.51
CA THR A 8 3.55 -13.15 -4.71
C THR A 8 3.65 -11.67 -4.33
N GLY A 9 2.80 -11.19 -3.46
CA GLY A 9 2.87 -9.81 -2.97
C GLY A 9 4.15 -9.52 -2.18
N CYS A 10 4.59 -10.45 -1.32
CA CYS A 10 5.84 -10.32 -0.57
C CYS A 10 7.08 -10.16 -1.47
N VAL A 11 7.05 -10.72 -2.68
CA VAL A 11 8.14 -10.59 -3.65
C VAL A 11 7.91 -9.39 -4.58
N ALA A 12 6.69 -9.19 -5.06
CA ALA A 12 6.36 -8.18 -6.07
C ALA A 12 6.60 -6.76 -5.57
N PHE A 13 6.16 -6.41 -4.36
CA PHE A 13 6.29 -5.03 -3.86
C PHE A 13 7.75 -4.62 -3.61
N PRO A 14 8.61 -5.42 -2.94
CA PRO A 14 10.04 -5.11 -2.86
C PRO A 14 10.72 -5.06 -4.23
N PHE A 15 10.39 -5.96 -5.14
CA PHE A 15 10.94 -5.96 -6.49
C PHE A 15 10.58 -4.67 -7.24
N LEU A 16 9.31 -4.27 -7.22
CA LEU A 16 8.85 -3.00 -7.79
C LEU A 16 9.56 -1.79 -7.17
N HIS A 17 9.80 -1.82 -5.86
CA HIS A 17 10.53 -0.76 -5.18
C HIS A 17 11.99 -0.67 -5.65
N CYS A 18 12.69 -1.78 -5.70
CA CYS A 18 14.09 -1.82 -6.18
C CYS A 18 14.18 -1.36 -7.64
N THR A 19 13.26 -1.81 -8.50
CA THR A 19 13.18 -1.37 -9.90
C THR A 19 12.91 0.13 -10.00
N SER A 20 11.95 0.63 -9.21
CA SER A 20 11.65 2.06 -9.15
C SER A 20 12.84 2.88 -8.68
N LEU A 21 13.55 2.44 -7.63
CA LEU A 21 14.77 3.09 -7.14
C LEU A 21 15.84 3.18 -8.24
N TYR A 22 16.06 2.07 -8.96
CA TYR A 22 17.03 2.04 -10.06
C TYR A 22 16.64 3.04 -11.15
N VAL A 23 15.39 3.00 -11.62
CA VAL A 23 14.89 3.88 -12.68
C VAL A 23 14.96 5.35 -12.25
N VAL A 24 14.44 5.68 -11.06
CA VAL A 24 14.42 7.06 -10.54
C VAL A 24 15.83 7.60 -10.36
N SER A 25 16.79 6.79 -9.89
CA SER A 25 18.18 7.21 -9.75
C SER A 25 18.85 7.53 -11.10
N ARG A 26 18.42 6.87 -12.18
CA ARG A 26 18.89 7.13 -13.54
C ARG A 26 18.24 8.35 -14.17
N LEU A 27 16.94 8.58 -13.90
CA LEU A 27 16.20 9.70 -14.48
C LEU A 27 16.49 11.04 -13.78
N LEU A 28 16.82 11.02 -12.48
CA LEU A 28 17.05 12.21 -11.66
C LEU A 28 18.47 12.19 -11.03
N PRO A 29 19.53 12.21 -11.83
CA PRO A 29 20.90 12.15 -11.29
C PRO A 29 21.18 13.35 -10.37
N GLY A 30 21.96 13.11 -9.30
CA GLY A 30 22.42 14.18 -8.38
C GLY A 30 21.43 14.52 -7.24
N ARG A 31 20.26 13.86 -7.16
CA ARG A 31 19.37 14.02 -6.01
C ARG A 31 19.84 13.20 -4.81
N SER A 32 19.40 13.58 -3.61
CA SER A 32 19.70 12.82 -2.39
C SER A 32 19.03 11.44 -2.39
N LYS A 33 19.63 10.47 -1.68
CA LYS A 33 19.06 9.13 -1.50
C LYS A 33 17.62 9.19 -0.95
N GLY A 34 17.37 10.08 0.02
CA GLY A 34 16.02 10.26 0.57
C GLY A 34 14.96 10.63 -0.47
N VAL A 35 15.31 11.42 -1.49
CA VAL A 35 14.39 11.75 -2.60
C VAL A 35 14.10 10.51 -3.44
N TYR A 36 15.11 9.69 -3.75
CA TYR A 36 14.91 8.46 -4.52
C TYR A 36 13.97 7.49 -3.79
N TYR A 37 14.23 7.25 -2.49
CA TYR A 37 13.35 6.41 -1.67
C TYR A 37 11.93 6.98 -1.60
N ALA A 38 11.77 8.28 -1.39
CA ALA A 38 10.46 8.93 -1.33
C ALA A 38 9.65 8.75 -2.62
N ILE A 39 10.27 8.98 -3.79
CA ILE A 39 9.59 8.83 -5.09
C ILE A 39 9.25 7.36 -5.33
N SER A 40 10.18 6.44 -5.07
CA SER A 40 9.98 5.00 -5.30
C SER A 40 8.87 4.43 -4.42
N THR A 41 8.82 4.80 -3.14
CA THR A 41 7.70 4.42 -2.25
C THR A 41 6.36 4.92 -2.81
N ARG A 42 6.30 6.18 -3.29
CA ARG A 42 5.08 6.75 -3.87
C ARG A 42 4.64 6.07 -5.17
N LEU A 43 5.58 5.63 -6.02
CA LEU A 43 5.27 4.89 -7.24
C LEU A 43 4.63 3.53 -6.94
N VAL A 44 5.17 2.79 -5.98
CA VAL A 44 4.59 1.51 -5.56
C VAL A 44 3.22 1.71 -4.91
N SER A 45 3.07 2.72 -4.04
CA SER A 45 1.80 3.12 -3.45
C SER A 45 0.74 3.47 -4.50
N LEU A 46 1.12 4.20 -5.55
CA LEU A 46 0.26 4.58 -6.66
C LEU A 46 -0.25 3.33 -7.40
N LEU A 47 0.64 2.40 -7.73
CA LEU A 47 0.26 1.15 -8.41
C LEU A 47 -0.70 0.32 -7.57
N GLN A 48 -0.38 0.13 -6.29
CA GLN A 48 -1.22 -0.64 -5.37
C GLN A 48 -2.61 -0.01 -5.22
N ALA A 49 -2.68 1.30 -4.98
CA ALA A 49 -3.94 2.02 -4.82
C ALA A 49 -4.79 2.01 -6.10
N THR A 50 -4.15 2.06 -7.28
CA THR A 50 -4.86 1.91 -8.56
C THR A 50 -5.46 0.51 -8.68
N CYS A 51 -4.72 -0.55 -8.34
CA CYS A 51 -5.23 -1.92 -8.33
C CYS A 51 -6.41 -2.07 -7.35
N ALA A 52 -6.29 -1.54 -6.13
CA ALA A 52 -7.36 -1.53 -5.14
C ALA A 52 -8.63 -0.88 -5.70
N SER A 53 -8.47 0.32 -6.26
CA SER A 53 -9.59 1.09 -6.83
C SER A 53 -10.27 0.36 -8.00
N CYS A 54 -9.51 -0.30 -8.86
CA CYS A 54 -10.07 -1.09 -9.96
C CYS A 54 -10.88 -2.28 -9.45
N VAL A 55 -10.39 -3.01 -8.43
CA VAL A 55 -11.13 -4.10 -7.80
C VAL A 55 -12.39 -3.57 -7.12
N GLY A 56 -12.27 -2.49 -6.34
CA GLY A 56 -13.39 -1.85 -5.65
C GLY A 56 -14.47 -1.38 -6.62
N LEU A 57 -14.08 -0.68 -7.69
CA LEU A 57 -14.99 -0.19 -8.72
C LEU A 57 -15.76 -1.34 -9.39
N ARG A 58 -15.06 -2.42 -9.75
CA ARG A 58 -15.69 -3.61 -10.34
C ARG A 58 -16.74 -4.21 -9.40
N VAL A 59 -16.43 -4.30 -8.10
CA VAL A 59 -17.37 -4.85 -7.10
C VAL A 59 -18.58 -3.96 -6.96
N VAL A 60 -18.39 -2.66 -6.76
CA VAL A 60 -19.48 -1.69 -6.56
C VAL A 60 -20.41 -1.63 -7.77
N LEU A 61 -19.87 -1.62 -9.00
CA LEU A 61 -20.67 -1.54 -10.23
C LEU A 61 -21.40 -2.83 -10.58
N LYS A 62 -20.91 -4.00 -10.12
CA LYS A 62 -21.54 -5.30 -10.46
C LYS A 62 -22.39 -5.88 -9.34
N CYS A 63 -22.44 -5.24 -8.18
CA CYS A 63 -23.19 -5.71 -7.04
C CYS A 63 -24.68 -5.38 -7.22
N ASN A 64 -25.53 -6.40 -7.20
CA ASN A 64 -26.99 -6.26 -7.20
C ASN A 64 -27.56 -6.39 -5.78
N ASN A 65 -26.98 -7.28 -4.96
CA ASN A 65 -27.39 -7.47 -3.58
C ASN A 65 -26.22 -7.17 -2.64
N ILE A 66 -26.28 -6.03 -1.96
CA ILE A 66 -25.24 -5.48 -1.08
C ILE A 66 -24.74 -6.50 -0.04
N MET A 67 -25.63 -7.35 0.47
CA MET A 67 -25.29 -8.30 1.54
C MET A 67 -24.86 -9.67 1.04
N LYS A 68 -25.44 -10.15 -0.06
CA LYS A 68 -25.34 -11.56 -0.48
C LYS A 68 -24.39 -11.80 -1.65
N ASP A 69 -24.21 -10.80 -2.52
CA ASP A 69 -23.34 -10.97 -3.69
C ASP A 69 -21.88 -11.19 -3.26
N ARG A 70 -21.24 -12.16 -3.90
CA ARG A 70 -19.88 -12.56 -3.61
C ARG A 70 -18.98 -12.37 -4.82
N PHE A 71 -17.83 -11.78 -4.59
CA PHE A 71 -16.80 -11.53 -5.59
C PHE A 71 -15.47 -12.15 -5.13
N LEU A 72 -15.04 -13.23 -5.76
CA LEU A 72 -13.77 -13.89 -5.45
C LEU A 72 -12.57 -12.92 -5.49
N SER A 73 -12.66 -11.91 -6.36
CA SER A 73 -11.64 -10.86 -6.47
C SER A 73 -11.39 -10.11 -5.17
N VAL A 74 -12.40 -9.98 -4.31
CA VAL A 74 -12.27 -9.28 -3.01
C VAL A 74 -11.30 -10.03 -2.10
N ASN A 75 -11.50 -11.34 -1.92
CA ASN A 75 -10.63 -12.15 -1.07
C ASN A 75 -9.25 -12.33 -1.68
N TYR A 76 -9.17 -12.60 -2.98
CA TYR A 76 -7.88 -12.76 -3.65
C TYR A 76 -7.04 -11.49 -3.58
N TYR A 77 -7.68 -10.35 -3.78
CA TYR A 77 -6.99 -9.07 -3.63
C TYR A 77 -6.57 -8.82 -2.19
N ALA A 78 -7.38 -9.16 -1.18
CA ALA A 78 -7.01 -9.02 0.23
C ALA A 78 -5.74 -9.82 0.56
N TRP A 79 -5.64 -11.07 0.10
CA TRP A 79 -4.45 -11.91 0.29
C TRP A 79 -3.20 -11.34 -0.38
N PHE A 80 -3.32 -10.75 -1.55
CA PHE A 80 -2.22 -10.08 -2.23
C PHE A 80 -1.84 -8.76 -1.54
N ALA A 81 -2.85 -7.94 -1.22
CA ALA A 81 -2.65 -6.59 -0.72
C ALA A 81 -2.15 -6.53 0.74
N VAL A 82 -2.39 -7.56 1.56
CA VAL A 82 -1.91 -7.55 2.96
C VAL A 82 -0.39 -7.44 3.04
N SER A 83 0.35 -8.04 2.10
CA SER A 83 1.81 -7.93 2.04
C SER A 83 2.30 -6.51 1.72
N TYR A 84 1.49 -5.71 1.00
CA TYR A 84 1.80 -4.31 0.74
C TYR A 84 1.92 -3.49 2.03
N PHE A 85 1.04 -3.70 3.01
CA PHE A 85 1.07 -2.92 4.25
C PHE A 85 2.37 -3.13 5.03
N TYR A 86 2.86 -4.37 5.10
CA TYR A 86 4.16 -4.67 5.73
C TYR A 86 5.33 -4.09 4.94
N TYR A 87 5.30 -4.25 3.62
CA TYR A 87 6.29 -3.65 2.74
C TYR A 87 6.34 -2.13 2.91
N ASP A 88 5.19 -1.44 2.89
CA ASP A 88 5.14 0.02 2.90
C ASP A 88 5.61 0.61 4.23
N LEU A 89 5.36 -0.07 5.36
CA LEU A 89 5.97 0.29 6.65
C LEU A 89 7.50 0.29 6.58
N GLY A 90 8.09 -0.76 6.00
CA GLY A 90 9.53 -0.83 5.78
C GLY A 90 10.03 0.26 4.82
N ALA A 91 9.33 0.51 3.73
CA ALA A 91 9.67 1.53 2.74
C ALA A 91 9.60 2.94 3.33
N MET A 92 8.57 3.25 4.14
CA MET A 92 8.47 4.53 4.87
C MET A 92 9.61 4.71 5.89
N PHE A 93 10.03 3.63 6.55
CA PHE A 93 11.18 3.68 7.45
C PHE A 93 12.47 3.99 6.67
N LEU A 94 12.71 3.29 5.55
CA LEU A 94 13.89 3.52 4.70
C LEU A 94 13.90 4.93 4.10
N GLU A 95 12.72 5.45 3.68
CA GLU A 95 12.58 6.85 3.25
C GLU A 95 13.03 7.80 4.36
N CYS A 96 12.55 7.58 5.59
CA CYS A 96 12.90 8.42 6.73
C CYS A 96 14.40 8.34 7.05
N TYR A 97 14.96 7.14 7.13
CA TYR A 97 16.37 6.90 7.42
C TYR A 97 17.31 7.57 6.41
N HIS A 98 17.03 7.43 5.11
CA HIS A 98 17.85 8.04 4.07
C HIS A 98 17.61 9.55 3.87
N SER A 99 16.50 10.09 4.38
CA SER A 99 16.23 11.52 4.35
C SER A 99 16.96 12.31 5.44
N TYR A 100 17.37 11.62 6.51
CA TYR A 100 18.08 12.23 7.66
C TYR A 100 19.33 11.42 8.00
N PRO A 101 20.43 11.59 7.24
CA PRO A 101 21.62 10.74 7.35
C PRO A 101 22.35 10.83 8.69
N ASN A 102 22.09 11.85 9.50
CA ASN A 102 22.65 12.03 10.83
C ASN A 102 21.81 11.39 11.96
N ASP A 103 20.65 10.80 11.62
CA ASP A 103 19.80 10.15 12.59
C ASP A 103 20.17 8.66 12.70
N ASP A 104 20.25 8.17 13.95
CA ASP A 104 20.31 6.75 14.23
C ASP A 104 18.98 6.05 13.92
N ILE A 105 18.98 4.72 13.89
CA ILE A 105 17.80 3.89 13.68
C ILE A 105 16.66 4.29 14.63
N ILE A 106 16.97 4.49 15.92
CA ILE A 106 15.98 4.85 16.94
C ILE A 106 15.36 6.22 16.64
N LYS A 107 16.17 7.22 16.32
CA LYS A 107 15.70 8.56 15.96
C LYS A 107 14.86 8.54 14.68
N SER A 108 15.24 7.72 13.69
CA SER A 108 14.49 7.54 12.46
C SER A 108 13.11 6.92 12.72
N CYS A 109 13.01 5.92 13.60
CA CYS A 109 11.74 5.36 14.07
C CYS A 109 10.89 6.41 14.78
N GLN A 110 11.44 7.13 15.74
CA GLN A 110 10.71 8.17 16.47
C GLN A 110 10.19 9.26 15.52
N ARG A 111 11.00 9.65 14.53
CA ARG A 111 10.63 10.64 13.52
C ARG A 111 9.51 10.13 12.61
N LEU A 112 9.55 8.86 12.21
CA LEU A 112 8.49 8.21 11.44
C LEU A 112 7.17 8.25 12.21
N PHE A 113 7.17 7.81 13.46
CA PHE A 113 5.98 7.85 14.33
C PHE A 113 5.48 9.26 14.57
N SER A 114 6.38 10.24 14.85
CA SER A 114 5.98 11.63 15.08
C SER A 114 5.36 12.30 13.84
N LYS A 115 5.94 12.06 12.65
CA LYS A 115 5.50 12.76 11.43
C LYS A 115 4.41 12.04 10.64
N LYS A 116 4.31 10.71 10.75
CA LYS A 116 3.42 9.87 9.91
C LYS A 116 2.58 8.91 10.75
N TRP A 117 2.31 9.20 12.01
CA TRP A 117 1.65 8.28 12.95
C TRP A 117 0.31 7.73 12.45
N LEU A 118 -0.53 8.56 11.81
CA LEU A 118 -1.82 8.14 11.26
C LEU A 118 -1.65 7.11 10.14
N ILE A 119 -0.65 7.31 9.26
CA ILE A 119 -0.37 6.38 8.17
C ILE A 119 0.20 5.08 8.74
N VAL A 120 1.12 5.16 9.71
CA VAL A 120 1.67 3.99 10.39
C VAL A 120 0.56 3.20 11.09
N LEU A 121 -0.33 3.89 11.82
CA LEU A 121 -1.47 3.27 12.47
C LEU A 121 -2.38 2.55 11.46
N HIS A 122 -2.70 3.19 10.34
CA HIS A 122 -3.49 2.60 9.26
C HIS A 122 -2.83 1.33 8.70
N HIS A 123 -1.52 1.36 8.44
CA HIS A 123 -0.78 0.22 7.89
C HIS A 123 -0.54 -0.92 8.89
N VAL A 124 -0.70 -0.67 10.18
CA VAL A 124 -0.69 -1.71 11.22
C VAL A 124 -2.11 -2.25 11.44
N PHE A 125 -3.10 -1.35 11.52
CA PHE A 125 -4.49 -1.72 11.82
C PHE A 125 -5.11 -2.60 10.73
N LEU A 126 -4.90 -2.25 9.46
CA LEU A 126 -5.52 -2.99 8.34
C LEU A 126 -5.06 -4.45 8.24
N PRO A 127 -3.76 -4.80 8.30
CA PRO A 127 -3.36 -6.20 8.30
C PRO A 127 -3.73 -6.95 9.58
N MET A 128 -3.76 -6.30 10.74
CA MET A 128 -4.07 -6.95 12.01
C MET A 128 -5.58 -7.19 12.24
N PHE A 129 -6.41 -6.28 11.81
CA PHE A 129 -7.87 -6.33 12.06
C PHE A 129 -8.67 -6.41 10.76
N GLY A 130 -8.37 -5.56 9.79
CA GLY A 130 -9.11 -5.48 8.53
C GLY A 130 -8.98 -6.75 7.70
N PHE A 131 -7.76 -7.26 7.51
CA PHE A 131 -7.52 -8.48 6.74
C PHE A 131 -8.19 -9.72 7.36
N PRO A 132 -8.01 -10.03 8.66
CA PRO A 132 -8.74 -11.16 9.27
C PRO A 132 -10.25 -10.99 9.20
N LEU A 133 -10.77 -9.79 9.41
CA LEU A 133 -12.20 -9.53 9.29
C LEU A 133 -12.71 -9.84 7.89
N VAL A 134 -12.02 -9.38 6.85
CA VAL A 134 -12.41 -9.58 5.45
C VAL A 134 -12.30 -11.04 5.05
N VAL A 135 -11.25 -11.74 5.44
CA VAL A 135 -10.95 -13.08 4.94
C VAL A 135 -11.64 -14.18 5.76
N PHE A 136 -11.65 -14.08 7.09
CA PHE A 136 -12.08 -15.17 7.97
C PHE A 136 -13.44 -14.93 8.63
N TYR A 137 -13.69 -13.72 9.13
CA TYR A 137 -14.82 -13.50 10.03
C TYR A 137 -16.11 -13.10 9.33
N ARG A 138 -16.09 -12.39 8.20
CA ARG A 138 -17.31 -11.94 7.50
C ARG A 138 -18.05 -13.04 6.74
N ARG A 139 -17.54 -14.27 6.67
CA ARG A 139 -18.15 -15.44 6.02
C ARG A 139 -18.55 -15.20 4.55
N GLY A 140 -17.86 -14.30 3.86
CA GLY A 140 -18.13 -13.92 2.47
C GLY A 140 -19.35 -13.06 2.26
N LEU A 141 -19.93 -12.48 3.29
CA LEU A 141 -21.03 -11.52 3.19
C LEU A 141 -20.51 -10.09 3.05
N GLY A 142 -21.30 -9.22 2.41
CA GLY A 142 -21.02 -7.80 2.34
C GLY A 142 -19.77 -7.42 1.52
N ASP A 143 -19.47 -8.12 0.43
CA ASP A 143 -18.38 -7.79 -0.48
C ASP A 143 -18.47 -6.36 -1.01
N PHE A 144 -19.69 -5.82 -1.14
CA PHE A 144 -19.93 -4.44 -1.52
C PHE A 144 -19.20 -3.44 -0.61
N PHE A 145 -19.31 -3.63 0.71
CA PHE A 145 -18.65 -2.71 1.67
C PHE A 145 -17.13 -2.79 1.59
N VAL A 146 -16.58 -3.99 1.37
CA VAL A 146 -15.15 -4.15 1.15
C VAL A 146 -14.73 -3.49 -0.17
N GLY A 147 -15.56 -3.59 -1.21
CA GLY A 147 -15.38 -2.86 -2.47
C GLY A 147 -15.35 -1.35 -2.27
N CYS A 148 -16.22 -0.80 -1.42
CA CYS A 148 -16.21 0.62 -1.07
C CYS A 148 -14.92 1.03 -0.34
N ILE A 149 -14.41 0.17 0.58
CA ILE A 149 -13.13 0.42 1.26
C ILE A 149 -11.98 0.43 0.25
N TYR A 150 -11.93 -0.52 -0.69
CA TYR A 150 -10.92 -0.53 -1.75
C TYR A 150 -11.03 0.70 -2.67
N LEU A 151 -12.26 1.14 -2.94
CA LEU A 151 -12.49 2.33 -3.76
C LEU A 151 -12.06 3.63 -3.06
N ALA A 152 -12.05 3.68 -1.72
CA ALA A 152 -11.53 4.82 -0.98
C ALA A 152 -10.04 5.09 -1.25
N GLU A 153 -9.28 4.06 -1.66
CA GLU A 153 -7.89 4.21 -2.09
C GLU A 153 -7.73 5.05 -3.39
N MET A 154 -8.81 5.37 -4.10
CA MET A 154 -8.76 6.14 -5.34
C MET A 154 -8.21 7.57 -5.16
N SER A 155 -8.19 8.10 -3.95
CA SER A 155 -7.54 9.38 -3.64
C SER A 155 -6.01 9.28 -3.60
N THR A 156 -5.48 8.12 -3.23
CA THR A 156 -4.03 7.89 -3.04
C THR A 156 -3.19 8.11 -4.31
N PRO A 157 -3.60 7.70 -5.53
CA PRO A 157 -2.90 8.04 -6.76
C PRO A 157 -2.66 9.53 -6.94
N PHE A 158 -3.68 10.36 -6.74
CA PHE A 158 -3.58 11.82 -6.90
C PHE A 158 -2.66 12.43 -5.85
N LEU A 159 -2.77 11.99 -4.59
CA LEU A 159 -1.88 12.42 -3.52
C LEU A 159 -0.43 12.00 -3.77
N SER A 160 -0.21 10.82 -4.31
CA SER A 160 1.13 10.31 -4.62
C SER A 160 1.77 11.13 -5.75
N VAL A 161 1.05 11.41 -6.83
CA VAL A 161 1.54 12.27 -7.93
C VAL A 161 1.85 13.67 -7.40
N HIS A 162 0.93 14.28 -6.65
CA HIS A 162 1.17 15.59 -6.06
C HIS A 162 2.41 15.62 -5.16
N ALA A 163 2.59 14.60 -4.31
CA ALA A 163 3.76 14.49 -3.44
C ALA A 163 5.08 14.28 -4.20
N MET A 164 5.06 13.58 -5.35
CA MET A 164 6.23 13.41 -6.20
C MET A 164 6.64 14.71 -6.92
N LEU A 165 5.65 15.48 -7.41
CA LEU A 165 5.91 16.76 -8.08
C LEU A 165 6.52 17.84 -7.16
N ARG A 166 6.42 17.65 -5.84
CA ARG A 166 7.01 18.56 -4.84
C ARG A 166 8.44 18.21 -4.43
N LYS A 167 9.02 17.12 -4.94
CA LYS A 167 10.36 16.61 -4.60
C LYS A 167 11.36 16.94 -5.72
#